data_3df88e15fbdb72ea9fa95fe4422b647f
#
_entry.id   3df88e15fbdb72ea9fa95fe4422b647f
#
_cell.length_a   1.000
_cell.length_b   1.000
_cell.length_c   1.000
_cell.angle_alpha   90.00
_cell.angle_beta   90.00
_cell.angle_gamma   90.00
#
_symmetry.space_group_name_H-M   'P 1'
#
loop_
_entity.id
_entity.type
_entity.pdbx_description
1 polymer ?
#
loop_
_entity_poly.entity_id
_entity_poly.type
_entity_poly.pdbx_seq_one_letter_code
_entity_poly.pdbx_strand_id
1 'polypeptide(L)'
;MSNNNSITIIGNIGQEPELRHLSWGDAISFSVGVNKRGFNDKPDTTSWFNCVATGDLATNIANTLHQGNRVVVTGELIQRTWDDKDGKKNSKLEIVIEGVGPDLRFNTARLESHISKKQPQPVIVTQEEYSF
;
A
#
# COMPACT_ATOMS: atom_id res chain seq x y z
N MET A 1 -15.63 20.89 12.15
CA MET A 1 -14.52 20.94 11.18
C MET A 1 -13.73 19.66 11.27
N SER A 2 -13.51 18.98 10.15
CA SER A 2 -12.70 17.77 10.11
C SER A 2 -11.25 18.11 9.87
N ASN A 3 -10.39 17.50 10.65
CA ASN A 3 -8.95 17.55 10.40
C ASN A 3 -8.57 16.52 9.33
N ASN A 4 -7.43 16.69 8.76
CA ASN A 4 -6.95 15.83 7.68
C ASN A 4 -5.72 15.02 8.15
N ASN A 5 -5.79 13.72 7.98
CA ASN A 5 -4.68 12.81 8.28
C ASN A 5 -4.40 11.87 7.11
N SER A 6 -4.67 12.32 5.90
CA SER A 6 -4.35 11.57 4.69
C SER A 6 -2.85 11.45 4.52
N ILE A 7 -2.41 10.29 4.03
CA ILE A 7 -1.01 10.03 3.75
C ILE A 7 -0.89 9.19 2.48
N THR A 8 0.13 9.48 1.70
CA THR A 8 0.51 8.67 0.54
C THR A 8 1.98 8.31 0.68
N ILE A 9 2.28 7.03 0.54
CA ILE A 9 3.66 6.55 0.58
C ILE A 9 3.95 5.69 -0.63
N ILE A 10 5.22 5.66 -1.01
CA ILE A 10 5.74 4.78 -2.06
C ILE A 10 6.90 4.01 -1.45
N GLY A 11 6.85 2.70 -1.54
CA GLY A 11 7.91 1.88 -0.98
C GLY A 11 7.70 0.41 -1.32
N ASN A 12 8.47 -0.44 -0.65
CA ASN A 12 8.46 -1.87 -0.91
C ASN A 12 7.82 -2.63 0.25
N ILE A 13 7.02 -3.63 -0.08
CA ILE A 13 6.39 -4.50 0.91
C ILE A 13 7.49 -5.33 1.58
N GLY A 14 7.57 -5.26 2.91
CA GLY A 14 8.61 -5.92 3.67
C GLY A 14 8.34 -7.36 4.02
N GLN A 15 7.07 -7.75 4.12
CA GLN A 15 6.65 -9.10 4.46
C GLN A 15 5.49 -9.49 3.54
N GLU A 16 5.33 -10.79 3.30
CA GLU A 16 4.16 -11.26 2.54
C GLU A 16 2.88 -10.78 3.24
N PRO A 17 1.98 -10.10 2.51
CA PRO A 17 0.71 -9.66 3.11
C PRO A 17 -0.06 -10.83 3.70
N GLU A 18 -0.54 -10.65 4.92
CA GLU A 18 -1.20 -11.70 5.69
C GLU A 18 -2.71 -11.46 5.68
N LEU A 19 -3.42 -12.29 4.92
CA LEU A 19 -4.88 -12.23 4.83
C LEU A 19 -5.49 -13.04 5.97
N ARG A 20 -6.45 -12.43 6.67
CA ARG A 20 -7.19 -13.08 7.74
C ARG A 20 -8.68 -13.07 7.43
N HIS A 21 -9.31 -14.21 7.64
CA HIS A 21 -10.76 -14.35 7.52
C HIS A 21 -11.36 -14.22 8.92
N LEU A 22 -12.05 -13.13 9.16
CA LEU A 22 -12.65 -12.83 10.44
C LEU A 22 -14.17 -13.00 10.35
N SER A 23 -14.84 -13.05 11.50
CA SER A 23 -16.30 -13.26 11.55
C SER A 23 -17.07 -12.15 10.81
N TRP A 24 -16.51 -10.95 10.75
CA TRP A 24 -17.14 -9.79 10.09
C TRP A 24 -16.62 -9.56 8.67
N GLY A 25 -15.63 -10.33 8.20
CA GLY A 25 -15.09 -10.18 6.86
C GLY A 25 -13.58 -10.38 6.81
N ASP A 26 -13.00 -10.10 5.67
CA ASP A 26 -11.57 -10.25 5.44
C ASP A 26 -10.81 -9.01 5.85
N ALA A 27 -9.60 -9.22 6.36
CA ALA A 27 -8.67 -8.16 6.69
C ALA A 27 -7.26 -8.57 6.26
N ILE A 28 -6.44 -7.61 5.88
CA ILE A 28 -5.06 -7.85 5.49
C ILE A 28 -4.16 -6.82 6.16
N SER A 29 -2.96 -7.24 6.52
CA SER A 29 -1.94 -6.35 7.06
C SER A 29 -0.60 -6.64 6.42
N PHE A 30 0.18 -5.61 6.23
CA PHE A 30 1.55 -5.72 5.75
C PHE A 30 2.30 -4.43 6.09
N SER A 31 3.61 -4.47 5.96
CA SER A 31 4.45 -3.30 6.18
C SER A 31 5.04 -2.82 4.86
N VAL A 32 5.20 -1.52 4.74
CA VAL A 32 5.84 -0.89 3.58
C VAL A 32 7.05 -0.12 4.08
N GLY A 33 8.21 -0.44 3.50
CA GLY A 33 9.46 0.25 3.79
C GLY A 33 9.68 1.38 2.80
N VAL A 34 9.82 2.57 3.35
CA VAL A 34 10.12 3.77 2.56
C VAL A 34 11.58 4.14 2.81
N ASN A 35 12.39 4.04 1.78
CA ASN A 35 13.81 4.31 1.87
C ASN A 35 14.09 5.78 1.66
N LYS A 36 14.99 6.30 2.49
CA LYS A 36 15.50 7.66 2.35
C LYS A 36 17.01 7.59 2.24
N ARG A 37 17.54 8.19 1.18
CA ARG A 37 18.98 8.25 0.97
C ARG A 37 19.62 9.12 2.05
N GLY A 38 20.73 8.63 2.61
CA GLY A 38 21.51 9.38 3.58
C GLY A 38 22.16 10.62 2.94
N PHE A 39 22.42 11.59 3.78
CA PHE A 39 22.99 12.87 3.36
C PHE A 39 24.27 13.12 4.16
N ASN A 40 25.33 13.63 3.50
CA ASN A 40 26.62 13.96 4.14
C ASN A 40 27.22 12.79 4.93
N ASP A 41 27.50 11.67 4.24
CA ASP A 41 28.10 10.47 4.81
C ASP A 41 27.24 9.74 5.84
N LYS A 42 25.99 10.16 6.02
CA LYS A 42 25.04 9.42 6.84
C LYS A 42 24.49 8.22 6.05
N PRO A 43 24.26 7.08 6.71
CA PRO A 43 23.70 5.94 6.01
C PRO A 43 22.27 6.18 5.56
N ASP A 44 21.84 5.42 4.55
CA ASP A 44 20.44 5.39 4.15
C ASP A 44 19.59 4.86 5.30
N THR A 45 18.36 5.35 5.39
CA THR A 45 17.41 4.92 6.41
C THR A 45 16.16 4.39 5.76
N THR A 46 15.47 3.50 6.48
CA THR A 46 14.18 2.97 6.06
C THR A 46 13.16 3.23 7.14
N SER A 47 12.06 3.84 6.75
CA SER A 47 10.90 4.00 7.63
C SER A 47 9.87 2.94 7.29
N TRP A 48 9.34 2.25 8.31
CA TRP A 48 8.38 1.17 8.14
C TRP A 48 6.99 1.64 8.53
N PHE A 49 6.04 1.44 7.64
CA PHE A 49 4.65 1.81 7.86
C PHE A 49 3.78 0.57 7.86
N ASN A 50 2.99 0.42 8.91
CA ASN A 50 2.01 -0.65 9.00
C ASN A 50 0.77 -0.25 8.21
N CYS A 51 0.33 -1.13 7.32
CA CYS A 51 -0.82 -0.87 6.44
C CYS A 51 -1.86 -1.96 6.66
N VAL A 52 -3.12 -1.55 6.72
CA VAL A 52 -4.24 -2.48 6.91
C VAL A 52 -5.35 -2.15 5.93
N ALA A 53 -6.05 -3.18 5.48
CA ALA A 53 -7.21 -3.03 4.61
C ALA A 53 -8.23 -4.10 4.95
N THR A 54 -9.49 -3.86 4.58
CA THR A 54 -10.59 -4.77 4.86
C THR A 54 -11.44 -4.98 3.62
N GLY A 55 -12.27 -6.02 3.64
CA GLY A 55 -13.24 -6.30 2.60
C GLY A 55 -12.61 -6.76 1.30
N ASP A 56 -13.22 -6.39 0.19
CA ASP A 56 -12.76 -6.78 -1.14
C ASP A 56 -11.36 -6.24 -1.43
N LEU A 57 -11.04 -5.07 -0.92
CA LEU A 57 -9.69 -4.53 -1.06
C LEU A 57 -8.65 -5.47 -0.46
N ALA A 58 -8.93 -6.03 0.72
CA ALA A 58 -8.02 -6.99 1.37
C ALA A 58 -7.81 -8.23 0.50
N THR A 59 -8.89 -8.78 -0.04
CA THR A 59 -8.81 -9.96 -0.89
C THR A 59 -8.03 -9.67 -2.17
N ASN A 60 -8.28 -8.53 -2.79
CA ASN A 60 -7.59 -8.14 -4.01
C ASN A 60 -6.09 -7.91 -3.77
N ILE A 61 -5.73 -7.32 -2.63
CA ILE A 61 -4.34 -7.17 -2.24
C ILE A 61 -3.67 -8.54 -2.11
N ALA A 62 -4.32 -9.46 -1.41
CA ALA A 62 -3.76 -10.81 -1.20
C ALA A 62 -3.51 -11.54 -2.52
N ASN A 63 -4.36 -11.33 -3.50
CA ASN A 63 -4.24 -11.99 -4.81
C ASN A 63 -3.28 -11.28 -5.77
N THR A 64 -2.80 -10.10 -5.42
CA THR A 64 -2.04 -9.26 -6.35
C THR A 64 -0.65 -8.92 -5.86
N LEU A 65 -0.52 -8.55 -4.59
CA LEU A 65 0.71 -7.97 -4.06
C LEU A 65 1.45 -8.96 -3.18
N HIS A 66 2.77 -8.96 -3.31
CA HIS A 66 3.65 -9.90 -2.61
C HIS A 66 4.83 -9.17 -1.99
N GLN A 67 5.51 -9.87 -1.08
CA GLN A 67 6.73 -9.36 -0.47
C GLN A 67 7.71 -8.89 -1.54
N GLY A 68 8.29 -7.72 -1.33
CA GLY A 68 9.25 -7.12 -2.24
C GLY A 68 8.65 -6.26 -3.32
N ASN A 69 7.33 -6.31 -3.54
CA ASN A 69 6.70 -5.46 -4.54
C ASN A 69 6.79 -3.99 -4.14
N ARG A 70 7.04 -3.14 -5.12
CA ARG A 70 7.01 -1.70 -4.94
C ARG A 70 5.59 -1.21 -5.17
N VAL A 71 5.05 -0.48 -4.20
CA VAL A 71 3.65 -0.08 -4.18
C VAL A 71 3.48 1.39 -3.86
N VAL A 72 2.37 1.94 -4.31
CA VAL A 72 1.86 3.25 -3.89
C VAL A 72 0.66 2.98 -3.00
N VAL A 73 0.70 3.50 -1.78
CA VAL A 73 -0.38 3.33 -0.80
C VAL A 73 -0.90 4.69 -0.41
N THR A 74 -2.21 4.86 -0.44
CA THR A 74 -2.85 6.06 0.08
C THR A 74 -3.94 5.67 1.07
N GLY A 75 -4.09 6.44 2.12
CA GLY A 75 -5.09 6.17 3.13
C GLY A 75 -5.03 7.14 4.27
N GLU A 76 -5.63 6.74 5.37
CA GLU A 76 -5.71 7.54 6.58
C GLU A 76 -4.72 7.02 7.60
N LEU A 77 -3.90 7.91 8.14
CA LEU A 77 -2.97 7.58 9.20
C LEU A 77 -3.69 7.69 10.54
N ILE A 78 -3.78 6.57 11.25
CA ILE A 78 -4.43 6.51 12.55
C ILE A 78 -3.46 6.02 13.60
N GLN A 79 -3.75 6.39 14.84
CA GLN A 79 -3.05 5.85 16.02
C GLN A 79 -3.98 4.84 16.69
N ARG A 80 -3.52 3.60 16.78
CA ARG A 80 -4.25 2.55 17.46
C ARG A 80 -3.65 2.37 18.85
N THR A 81 -4.50 2.40 19.87
CA THR A 81 -4.08 2.22 21.27
C THR A 81 -4.78 1.01 21.87
N TRP A 82 -4.07 0.30 22.75
CA TRP A 82 -4.62 -0.85 23.46
C TRP A 82 -3.87 -1.04 24.76
N ASP A 83 -4.52 -1.74 25.70
CA ASP A 83 -3.89 -2.13 26.95
C ASP A 83 -3.33 -3.54 26.79
N ASP A 84 -2.10 -3.76 27.26
CA ASP A 84 -1.51 -5.09 27.25
C ASP A 84 -1.91 -5.88 28.49
N LYS A 85 -1.36 -7.10 28.61
CA LYS A 85 -1.67 -8.00 29.75
C LYS A 85 -1.26 -7.43 31.09
N ASP A 86 -0.26 -6.53 31.10
CA ASP A 86 0.24 -5.90 32.31
C ASP A 86 -0.47 -4.57 32.62
N GLY A 87 -1.49 -4.23 31.85
CA GLY A 87 -2.22 -2.99 32.00
C GLY A 87 -1.51 -1.77 31.44
N LYS A 88 -0.42 -1.95 30.73
CA LYS A 88 0.30 -0.84 30.08
C LYS A 88 -0.39 -0.45 28.79
N LYS A 89 -0.47 0.86 28.57
CA LYS A 89 -0.99 1.38 27.31
C LYS A 89 0.07 1.29 26.22
N ASN A 90 -0.34 0.73 25.11
CA ASN A 90 0.49 0.65 23.90
C ASN A 90 -0.16 1.43 22.80
N SER A 91 0.65 1.91 21.87
CA SER A 91 0.13 2.59 20.67
C SER A 91 0.99 2.29 19.48
N LYS A 92 0.39 2.31 18.31
CA LYS A 92 1.11 2.23 17.04
C LYS A 92 0.36 3.04 16.00
N LEU A 93 1.11 3.52 15.01
CA LEU A 93 0.54 4.18 13.85
C LEU A 93 0.27 3.14 12.78
N GLU A 94 -0.89 3.26 12.13
CA GLU A 94 -1.28 2.42 11.01
C GLU A 94 -1.85 3.28 9.90
N ILE A 95 -1.67 2.83 8.66
CA ILE A 95 -2.36 3.41 7.52
C ILE A 95 -3.54 2.51 7.21
N VAL A 96 -4.74 3.06 7.34
CA VAL A 96 -5.96 2.38 6.87
C VAL A 96 -6.06 2.69 5.38
N ILE A 97 -5.84 1.67 4.57
CA ILE A 97 -5.69 1.84 3.13
C ILE A 97 -7.02 2.19 2.47
N GLU A 98 -7.02 3.26 1.68
CA GLU A 98 -8.14 3.62 0.81
C GLU A 98 -7.86 3.20 -0.63
N GLY A 99 -6.60 3.20 -1.04
CA GLY A 99 -6.18 2.76 -2.35
C GLY A 99 -4.74 2.29 -2.33
N VAL A 100 -4.45 1.29 -3.15
CA VAL A 100 -3.11 0.74 -3.26
C VAL A 100 -2.93 0.13 -4.63
N GLY A 101 -1.73 0.19 -5.15
CA GLY A 101 -1.41 -0.44 -6.41
C GLY A 101 0.09 -0.60 -6.58
N PRO A 102 0.49 -1.42 -7.55
CA PRO A 102 1.91 -1.52 -7.88
C PRO A 102 2.41 -0.21 -8.46
N ASP A 103 3.64 0.14 -8.09
CA ASP A 103 4.33 1.27 -8.70
C ASP A 103 5.06 0.77 -9.95
N LEU A 104 4.73 1.32 -11.10
CA LEU A 104 5.24 0.86 -12.40
C LEU A 104 6.59 1.47 -12.77
N ARG A 105 7.22 2.16 -11.84
CA ARG A 105 8.49 2.83 -12.15
C ARG A 105 9.56 1.85 -12.66
N PHE A 106 9.62 0.64 -12.09
CA PHE A 106 10.66 -0.33 -12.42
C PHE A 106 10.11 -1.65 -12.98
N ASN A 107 8.82 -1.88 -12.87
CA ASN A 107 8.20 -3.14 -13.24
C ASN A 107 6.90 -2.92 -13.97
N THR A 108 6.46 -3.95 -14.69
CA THR A 108 5.14 -3.96 -15.32
C THR A 108 4.16 -4.73 -14.46
N ALA A 109 2.88 -4.45 -14.65
CA ALA A 109 1.82 -5.18 -13.99
C ALA A 109 0.73 -5.49 -15.00
N ARG A 110 -0.01 -6.57 -14.74
CA ARG A 110 -1.14 -6.97 -15.58
C ARG A 110 -2.40 -6.92 -14.72
N LEU A 111 -3.44 -6.33 -15.29
CA LEU A 111 -4.73 -6.25 -14.60
C LEU A 111 -5.65 -7.37 -15.08
N GLU A 112 -6.34 -7.98 -14.11
CA GLU A 112 -7.41 -8.90 -14.37
C GLU A 112 -8.71 -8.23 -13.95
N SER A 113 -9.72 -8.27 -14.82
CA SER A 113 -11.01 -7.68 -14.52
C SER A 113 -11.99 -8.75 -14.03
N HIS A 114 -12.76 -8.44 -12.98
CA HIS A 114 -13.88 -9.30 -12.55
C HIS A 114 -14.95 -9.37 -13.61
N ILE A 115 -15.07 -8.32 -14.42
CA ILE A 115 -16.01 -8.31 -15.53
C ILE A 115 -15.20 -8.75 -16.74
N SER A 116 -15.45 -9.97 -17.20
CA SER A 116 -14.73 -10.58 -18.30
C SER A 116 -15.06 -9.85 -19.61
N LYS A 117 -14.43 -8.71 -19.82
CA LYS A 117 -14.53 -7.94 -21.06
C LYS A 117 -13.14 -7.78 -21.65
N LYS A 118 -13.14 -7.68 -22.98
CA LYS A 118 -11.91 -7.41 -23.71
C LYS A 118 -11.30 -6.11 -23.19
N GLN A 119 -10.04 -6.18 -22.78
CA GLN A 119 -9.34 -4.98 -22.35
C GLN A 119 -9.13 -4.03 -23.54
N PRO A 120 -9.32 -2.73 -23.32
CA PRO A 120 -9.02 -1.75 -24.36
C PRO A 120 -7.56 -1.83 -24.76
N GLN A 121 -7.30 -1.67 -26.05
CA GLN A 121 -5.93 -1.56 -26.55
C GLN A 121 -5.34 -0.22 -26.15
N PRO A 122 -4.04 -0.17 -25.85
CA PRO A 122 -3.39 1.12 -25.61
C PRO A 122 -3.51 2.02 -26.82
N VAL A 123 -3.75 3.30 -26.58
CA VAL A 123 -3.72 4.29 -27.65
C VAL A 123 -2.27 4.59 -27.96
N ILE A 124 -1.91 4.43 -29.23
CA ILE A 124 -0.57 4.75 -29.71
C ILE A 124 -0.64 6.10 -30.42
N VAL A 125 0.08 7.08 -29.88
CA VAL A 125 0.14 8.42 -30.45
C VAL A 125 1.48 8.56 -31.12
N THR A 126 1.48 9.00 -32.41
CA THR A 126 2.73 9.25 -33.12
C THR A 126 3.44 10.45 -32.49
N GLN A 127 4.75 10.51 -32.68
CA GLN A 127 5.53 11.60 -32.10
C GLN A 127 5.13 12.96 -32.65
N GLU A 128 4.60 13.02 -33.88
CA GLU A 128 4.13 14.26 -34.50
C GLU A 128 2.90 14.82 -33.78
N GLU A 129 2.12 13.97 -33.15
CA GLU A 129 0.92 14.38 -32.39
C GLU A 129 1.26 14.76 -30.93
N TYR A 130 2.49 14.53 -30.53
CA TYR A 130 2.98 14.84 -29.21
C TYR A 130 3.62 16.22 -29.22
N SER A 131 2.98 17.17 -28.57
CA SER A 131 3.59 18.48 -28.38
C SER A 131 3.84 18.71 -26.89
N PHE A 132 5.09 18.70 -26.55
CA PHE A 132 5.55 19.05 -25.22
C PHE A 132 6.19 20.42 -25.26
#